data_0fb8441ea73f8fec4379571e27ae8188
#
_entry.id   0fb8441ea73f8fec4379571e27ae8188
#
_cell.length_a   1.000
_cell.length_b   1.000
_cell.length_c   1.000
_cell.angle_alpha   90.00
_cell.angle_beta   90.00
_cell.angle_gamma   90.00
#
_symmetry.space_group_name_H-M   'P 1'
#
loop_
_entity.id
_entity.type
_entity.pdbx_description
1 polymer ?
#
loop_
_entity_poly.entity_id
_entity_poly.type
_entity_poly.pdbx_seq_one_letter_code
_entity_poly.pdbx_strand_id
1 'polypeptide(L)'
;VWKSNDFGVFVTSPIEYEGRIYLLRHKGEVVCFDPKTGKPFWTAQLPKSLIPYYASPVIAGGIFYASREDGVVFSARVGKNFELLGENDMGQQILATPVPFDGKLLVRTSESLICVE
;
A
#
# COMPACT_ATOMS: atom_id res chain seq x y z
N VAL A 1 17.00 -14.91 -12.80
CA VAL A 1 16.78 -14.84 -11.34
C VAL A 1 17.68 -13.77 -10.74
N TRP A 2 17.11 -12.92 -9.93
CA TRP A 2 17.85 -11.88 -9.21
C TRP A 2 17.49 -11.94 -7.73
N LYS A 3 18.34 -11.33 -6.91
CA LYS A 3 18.14 -11.27 -5.47
C LYS A 3 18.53 -9.88 -4.98
N SER A 4 17.72 -9.29 -4.11
CA SER A 4 18.05 -8.02 -3.47
C SER A 4 17.93 -8.16 -1.96
N ASN A 5 18.90 -7.61 -1.26
CA ASN A 5 18.89 -7.52 0.20
C ASN A 5 18.43 -6.15 0.69
N ASP A 6 18.10 -5.25 -0.24
CA ASP A 6 17.76 -3.86 0.09
C ASP A 6 16.33 -3.70 0.61
N PHE A 7 15.45 -4.65 0.29
CA PHE A 7 14.04 -4.62 0.69
C PHE A 7 13.83 -5.51 1.90
N GLY A 8 14.56 -5.25 2.94
CA GLY A 8 14.65 -6.12 4.08
C GLY A 8 13.35 -6.44 4.78
N VAL A 9 13.46 -6.72 6.01
CA VAL A 9 12.48 -7.29 6.93
C VAL A 9 11.24 -6.41 7.09
N PHE A 10 10.09 -7.01 7.41
CA PHE A 10 8.82 -6.34 7.71
C PHE A 10 8.23 -5.59 6.52
N VAL A 11 8.11 -6.27 5.41
CA VAL A 11 7.35 -5.77 4.27
C VAL A 11 6.03 -6.53 4.19
N THR A 12 5.04 -5.87 3.61
CA THR A 12 3.77 -6.51 3.28
C THR A 12 3.95 -7.36 2.03
N SER A 13 2.91 -8.07 1.61
CA SER A 13 2.98 -8.86 0.38
C SER A 13 3.19 -7.94 -0.83
N PRO A 14 4.10 -8.28 -1.74
CA PRO A 14 4.31 -7.47 -2.94
C PRO A 14 3.12 -7.56 -3.89
N ILE A 15 2.92 -6.50 -4.68
CA ILE A 15 1.83 -6.44 -5.66
C ILE A 15 2.44 -6.20 -7.04
N GLU A 16 1.99 -6.98 -8.04
CA GLU A 16 2.29 -6.70 -9.43
C GLU A 16 1.16 -5.89 -10.05
N TYR A 17 1.50 -4.82 -10.77
CA TYR A 17 0.54 -4.00 -11.48
C TYR A 17 1.20 -3.40 -12.72
N GLU A 18 0.68 -3.73 -13.90
CA GLU A 18 1.16 -3.24 -15.19
C GLU A 18 2.68 -3.40 -15.39
N GLY A 19 3.20 -4.57 -15.03
CA GLY A 19 4.60 -4.91 -15.24
C GLY A 19 5.56 -4.33 -14.21
N ARG A 20 5.06 -3.78 -13.12
CA ARG A 20 5.86 -3.24 -12.02
C ARG A 20 5.50 -3.96 -10.73
N ILE A 21 6.46 -4.04 -9.82
CA ILE A 21 6.25 -4.62 -8.50
C ILE A 21 6.27 -3.51 -7.46
N TYR A 22 5.31 -3.53 -6.58
CA TYR A 22 5.17 -2.53 -5.50
C TYR A 22 5.31 -3.22 -4.16
N LEU A 23 6.13 -2.64 -3.29
CA LEU A 23 6.31 -3.10 -1.91
C LEU A 23 5.95 -1.97 -0.95
N LEU A 24 5.26 -2.30 0.12
CA LEU A 24 5.01 -1.38 1.22
C LEU A 24 5.73 -1.92 2.45
N ARG A 25 6.64 -1.13 2.99
CA ARG A 25 7.34 -1.48 4.23
C ARG A 25 6.54 -1.00 5.42
N HIS A 26 6.72 -1.65 6.55
CA HIS A 26 5.90 -1.38 7.74
C HIS A 26 5.99 0.07 8.24
N LYS A 27 7.03 0.79 7.90
CA LYS A 27 7.18 2.22 8.26
C LYS A 27 6.62 3.16 7.20
N GLY A 28 5.96 2.64 6.17
CA GLY A 28 5.32 3.47 5.16
C GLY A 28 6.17 3.80 3.94
N GLU A 29 7.33 3.18 3.80
CA GLU A 29 8.12 3.35 2.58
C GLU A 29 7.53 2.51 1.45
N VAL A 30 7.29 3.12 0.31
CA VAL A 30 6.76 2.46 -0.89
C VAL A 30 7.87 2.35 -1.91
N VAL A 31 8.11 1.16 -2.41
CA VAL A 31 9.13 0.91 -3.43
C VAL A 31 8.47 0.33 -4.67
N CYS A 32 8.75 0.92 -5.82
CA CYS A 32 8.34 0.40 -7.13
C CYS A 32 9.58 -0.04 -7.87
N PHE A 33 9.63 -1.31 -8.27
CA PHE A 33 10.83 -1.82 -8.93
C PHE A 33 10.53 -2.68 -10.14
N ASP A 34 11.57 -2.88 -10.96
CA ASP A 34 11.51 -3.68 -12.15
C ASP A 34 11.64 -5.17 -11.79
N PRO A 35 10.62 -6.01 -12.10
CA PRO A 35 10.70 -7.43 -11.78
C PRO A 35 11.76 -8.18 -12.56
N LYS A 36 12.25 -7.62 -13.67
CA LYS A 36 13.28 -8.27 -14.50
C LYS A 36 14.68 -8.11 -13.92
N THR A 37 14.97 -6.97 -13.31
CA THR A 37 16.30 -6.66 -12.79
C THR A 37 16.37 -6.53 -11.29
N GLY A 38 15.21 -6.32 -10.61
CA GLY A 38 15.17 -6.08 -9.18
C GLY A 38 15.60 -4.67 -8.79
N LYS A 39 15.81 -3.78 -9.76
CA LYS A 39 16.22 -2.40 -9.48
C LYS A 39 15.01 -1.52 -9.29
N PRO A 40 15.04 -0.61 -8.30
CA PRO A 40 13.92 0.30 -8.09
C PRO A 40 13.79 1.32 -9.21
N PHE A 41 12.55 1.57 -9.65
CA PHE A 41 12.23 2.70 -10.49
C PHE A 41 12.15 3.98 -9.66
N TRP A 42 11.54 3.88 -8.48
CA TRP A 42 11.43 4.98 -7.53
C TRP A 42 11.11 4.44 -6.13
N THR A 43 11.34 5.28 -5.15
CA THR A 43 10.91 5.03 -3.77
C THR A 43 10.17 6.27 -3.29
N ALA A 44 9.19 6.05 -2.39
CA ALA A 44 8.40 7.14 -1.84
C ALA A 44 8.11 6.85 -0.36
N GLN A 45 7.72 7.88 0.36
CA GLN A 45 7.43 7.77 1.78
C GLN A 45 6.02 8.28 2.06
N LEU A 46 5.15 7.40 2.58
CA LEU A 46 3.87 7.81 3.14
C LEU A 46 4.13 8.62 4.40
N PRO A 47 3.15 9.42 4.87
CA PRO A 47 3.35 10.23 6.05
C PRO A 47 3.94 9.42 7.21
N LYS A 48 5.02 9.91 7.80
CA LYS A 48 5.72 9.20 8.85
C LYS A 48 4.86 9.12 10.11
N SER A 49 4.90 7.95 10.76
CA SER A 49 4.19 7.68 12.00
C SER A 49 4.89 6.55 12.72
N LEU A 50 4.71 6.48 14.03
CA LEU A 50 5.13 5.33 14.82
C LEU A 50 4.18 4.14 14.62
N ILE A 51 3.03 4.39 14.03
CA ILE A 51 2.03 3.34 13.77
C ILE A 51 2.40 2.60 12.48
N PRO A 52 2.52 1.29 12.50
CA PRO A 52 2.97 0.54 11.35
C PRO A 52 1.88 0.24 10.32
N TYR A 53 2.32 -0.15 9.12
CA TYR A 53 1.48 -0.64 8.04
C TYR A 53 1.65 -2.16 7.94
N TYR A 54 0.73 -2.92 8.52
CA TYR A 54 0.81 -4.39 8.49
C TYR A 54 -0.08 -5.03 7.43
N ALA A 55 -1.21 -4.41 7.12
CA ALA A 55 -2.08 -4.92 6.07
C ALA A 55 -1.42 -4.73 4.71
N SER A 56 -1.56 -5.72 3.82
CA SER A 56 -1.02 -5.61 2.47
C SER A 56 -1.77 -4.52 1.70
N PRO A 57 -1.06 -3.73 0.88
CA PRO A 57 -1.72 -2.72 0.05
C PRO A 57 -2.46 -3.36 -1.11
N VAL A 58 -3.32 -2.58 -1.77
CA VAL A 58 -3.99 -2.99 -3.00
C VAL A 58 -3.87 -1.88 -4.04
N ILE A 59 -3.95 -2.25 -5.31
CA ILE A 59 -3.98 -1.30 -6.42
C ILE A 59 -5.24 -1.56 -7.24
N ALA A 60 -5.98 -0.50 -7.50
CA ALA A 60 -7.18 -0.56 -8.32
C ALA A 60 -7.28 0.72 -9.15
N GLY A 61 -7.41 0.58 -10.48
CA GLY A 61 -7.53 1.74 -11.38
C GLY A 61 -6.37 2.71 -11.30
N GLY A 62 -5.15 2.21 -11.07
CA GLY A 62 -3.95 3.05 -10.95
C GLY A 62 -3.78 3.71 -9.60
N ILE A 63 -4.65 3.40 -8.63
CA ILE A 63 -4.59 3.95 -7.28
C ILE A 63 -4.09 2.88 -6.31
N PHE A 64 -3.07 3.23 -5.56
CA PHE A 64 -2.46 2.41 -4.52
C PHE A 64 -3.10 2.78 -3.19
N TYR A 65 -3.64 1.80 -2.49
CA TYR A 65 -4.28 2.00 -1.19
C TYR A 65 -3.45 1.31 -0.12
N ALA A 66 -3.02 2.06 0.87
CA ALA A 66 -2.23 1.56 1.99
C ALA A 66 -2.98 1.82 3.30
N SER A 67 -3.14 0.78 4.10
CA SER A 67 -3.88 0.86 5.36
C SER A 67 -2.92 0.85 6.53
N ARG A 68 -2.96 1.88 7.33
CA ARG A 68 -2.19 1.96 8.56
C ARG A 68 -2.98 1.30 9.70
N GLU A 69 -2.29 0.70 10.65
CA GLU A 69 -2.93 -0.10 11.70
C GLU A 69 -3.95 0.70 12.52
N ASP A 70 -3.72 2.00 12.71
CA ASP A 70 -4.62 2.86 13.50
C ASP A 70 -5.93 3.23 12.78
N GLY A 71 -6.12 2.80 11.54
CA GLY A 71 -7.37 3.04 10.82
C GLY A 71 -7.30 4.04 9.70
N VAL A 72 -6.13 4.59 9.40
CA VAL A 72 -5.99 5.55 8.31
C VAL A 72 -5.65 4.83 7.01
N VAL A 73 -6.42 5.09 5.96
CA VAL A 73 -6.17 4.56 4.62
C VAL A 73 -5.64 5.68 3.74
N PHE A 74 -4.45 5.49 3.19
CA PHE A 74 -3.84 6.44 2.27
C PHE A 74 -4.08 5.99 0.84
N SER A 75 -4.38 6.95 -0.04
CA SER A 75 -4.52 6.69 -1.46
C SER A 75 -3.49 7.50 -2.24
N ALA A 76 -2.88 6.85 -3.23
CA ALA A 76 -1.84 7.48 -4.05
C ALA A 76 -1.94 6.99 -5.48
N ARG A 77 -1.73 7.90 -6.42
CA ARG A 77 -1.61 7.52 -7.82
C ARG A 77 -0.20 6.99 -8.06
N VAL A 78 -0.10 5.84 -8.72
CA VAL A 78 1.18 5.18 -8.97
C VAL A 78 1.37 4.88 -10.45
N GLY A 79 2.59 4.54 -10.82
CA GLY A 79 3.01 4.24 -12.18
C GLY A 79 4.42 4.75 -12.35
N LYS A 80 4.63 5.72 -13.23
CA LYS A 80 5.95 6.32 -13.41
C LYS A 80 6.39 7.12 -12.18
N ASN A 81 5.42 7.68 -11.45
CA ASN A 81 5.66 8.52 -10.28
C ASN A 81 4.72 8.10 -9.16
N PHE A 82 4.96 8.64 -7.98
CA PHE A 82 4.10 8.47 -6.81
C PHE A 82 3.50 9.82 -6.47
N GLU A 83 2.16 9.88 -6.37
CA GLU A 83 1.45 11.08 -5.98
C GLU A 83 0.44 10.76 -4.90
N LEU A 84 0.66 11.26 -3.70
CA LEU A 84 -0.28 11.07 -2.59
C LEU A 84 -1.55 11.88 -2.87
N LEU A 85 -2.69 11.20 -2.95
CA LEU A 85 -3.97 11.84 -3.26
C LEU A 85 -4.73 12.25 -2.01
N GLY A 86 -4.62 11.47 -0.93
CA GLY A 86 -5.34 11.81 0.28
C GLY A 86 -5.31 10.69 1.30
N GLU A 87 -6.08 10.92 2.37
CA GLU A 87 -6.20 9.94 3.44
C GLU A 87 -7.63 9.93 3.97
N ASN A 88 -8.08 8.76 4.43
CA ASN A 88 -9.38 8.57 5.06
C ASN A 88 -9.18 7.86 6.39
N ASP A 89 -9.64 8.48 7.47
CA ASP A 89 -9.56 7.88 8.79
C ASP A 89 -10.85 7.10 9.07
N MET A 90 -10.71 5.79 9.24
CA MET A 90 -11.87 4.93 9.53
C MET A 90 -12.29 5.00 10.99
N GLY A 91 -11.48 5.61 11.85
CA GLY A 91 -11.77 5.75 13.27
C GLY A 91 -11.62 4.46 14.08
N GLN A 92 -11.18 3.39 13.45
CA GLN A 92 -11.05 2.06 14.07
C GLN A 92 -9.83 1.36 13.50
N GLN A 93 -9.23 0.47 14.28
CA GLN A 93 -8.09 -0.31 13.83
C GLN A 93 -8.43 -1.15 12.59
N ILE A 94 -7.55 -1.13 11.59
CA ILE A 94 -7.71 -1.93 10.38
C ILE A 94 -6.99 -3.26 10.56
N LEU A 95 -7.72 -4.36 10.36
CA LEU A 95 -7.22 -5.71 10.63
C LEU A 95 -6.85 -6.48 9.37
N ALA A 96 -7.26 -6.03 8.19
CA ALA A 96 -7.09 -6.80 6.97
C ALA A 96 -6.86 -5.89 5.77
N THR A 97 -6.35 -6.50 4.70
CA THR A 97 -6.14 -5.81 3.42
C THR A 97 -7.49 -5.33 2.87
N PRO A 98 -7.58 -4.06 2.43
CA PRO A 98 -8.79 -3.56 1.79
C PRO A 98 -9.11 -4.33 0.50
N VAL A 99 -10.38 -4.41 0.16
CA VAL A 99 -10.84 -5.12 -1.04
C VAL A 99 -11.51 -4.14 -1.99
N PRO A 100 -10.96 -3.92 -3.18
CA PRO A 100 -11.65 -3.12 -4.20
C PRO A 100 -12.85 -3.93 -4.74
N PHE A 101 -13.98 -3.29 -4.84
CA PHE A 101 -15.19 -3.93 -5.35
C PHE A 101 -16.12 -2.89 -5.97
N ASP A 102 -16.44 -3.07 -7.25
CA ASP A 102 -17.43 -2.25 -7.97
C ASP A 102 -17.19 -0.74 -7.81
N GLY A 103 -15.95 -0.32 -8.03
CA GLY A 103 -15.56 1.10 -7.92
C GLY A 103 -15.46 1.63 -6.50
N LYS A 104 -15.57 0.74 -5.52
CA LYS A 104 -15.53 1.08 -4.09
C LYS A 104 -14.40 0.33 -3.40
N LEU A 105 -14.10 0.73 -2.18
CA LEU A 105 -13.11 0.07 -1.36
C LEU A 105 -13.78 -0.43 -0.08
N LEU A 106 -13.69 -1.74 0.16
CA LEU A 106 -14.19 -2.34 1.39
C LEU A 106 -13.05 -2.47 2.38
N VAL A 107 -13.23 -1.93 3.57
CA VAL A 107 -12.21 -1.92 4.62
C VAL A 107 -12.75 -2.63 5.86
N ARG A 108 -12.07 -3.67 6.29
CA ARG A 108 -12.42 -4.37 7.54
C ARG A 108 -11.66 -3.73 8.70
N THR A 109 -12.40 -3.20 9.65
CA THR A 109 -11.86 -2.65 10.88
C THR A 109 -12.11 -3.61 12.04
N SER A 110 -11.68 -3.22 13.25
CA SER A 110 -11.89 -4.03 14.44
C SER A 110 -13.37 -4.23 14.80
N GLU A 111 -14.23 -3.33 14.36
CA GLU A 111 -15.65 -3.35 14.72
C GLU A 111 -16.61 -3.39 13.54
N SER A 112 -16.15 -3.08 12.33
CA SER A 112 -17.03 -2.85 11.20
C SER A 112 -16.44 -3.30 9.87
N LEU A 113 -17.32 -3.42 8.87
CA LEU A 113 -16.94 -3.47 7.48
C LEU A 113 -17.38 -2.15 6.86
N ILE A 114 -16.43 -1.35 6.39
CA ILE A 114 -16.70 0.00 5.88
C ILE A 114 -16.54 0.02 4.38
N CYS A 115 -17.49 0.65 3.70
CA CYS A 115 -17.43 0.84 2.25
C CYS A 115 -17.06 2.29 1.96
N VAL A 116 -15.95 2.51 1.26
CA VAL A 116 -15.48 3.83 0.86
C VAL A 116 -15.70 4.01 -0.64
N GLU A 117 -16.39 5.05 -1.00
CA GLU A 117 -16.66 5.35 -2.41
C GLU A 117 -15.61 6.26 -3.04
#